data_473e3e5407c3b068f5ad6e6cfa284a56
#
_entry.id   473e3e5407c3b068f5ad6e6cfa284a56
#
_cell.length_a   1.000
_cell.length_b   1.000
_cell.length_c   1.000
_cell.angle_alpha   90.00
_cell.angle_beta   90.00
_cell.angle_gamma   90.00
#
_symmetry.space_group_name_H-M   'P 1'
#
loop_
_entity.id
_entity.type
_entity.pdbx_description
1 polymer ?
#
loop_
_entity_poly.entity_id
_entity_poly.type
_entity_poly.pdbx_seq_one_letter_code
_entity_poly.pdbx_strand_id
1 'polypeptide(L)'
;VTTGQRGSEVLIVLSGTASCLVGGVEETRFGPGDFFGEVATLDGGPRTATVVASTEMDVLVLSAVEFETMVKCSPEVAHRVLKSMAHRLRQANAKAVA
;
A
#
# COMPACT_ATOMS: atom_id res chain seq x y z
N VAL A 1 -8.48 4.31 -3.89
CA VAL A 1 -7.52 5.29 -3.34
C VAL A 1 -7.05 6.18 -4.47
N THR A 2 -7.13 7.48 -4.29
CA THR A 2 -6.82 8.48 -5.32
C THR A 2 -5.64 9.34 -4.90
N THR A 3 -4.73 9.60 -5.83
CA THR A 3 -3.56 10.47 -5.61
C THR A 3 -3.99 11.83 -5.04
N GLY A 4 -3.29 12.31 -4.03
CA GLY A 4 -3.58 13.59 -3.38
C GLY A 4 -4.67 13.53 -2.33
N GLN A 5 -5.46 12.48 -2.31
CA GLN A 5 -6.49 12.26 -1.30
C GLN A 5 -5.83 11.99 0.05
N ARG A 6 -6.34 12.59 1.10
CA ARG A 6 -5.90 12.26 2.45
C ARG A 6 -6.58 10.98 2.90
N GLY A 7 -5.80 10.09 3.51
CA GLY A 7 -6.32 8.82 4.00
C GLY A 7 -5.72 8.49 5.35
N SER A 8 -6.55 7.90 6.21
CA SER A 8 -6.16 7.45 7.53
C SER A 8 -6.25 5.93 7.67
N GLU A 9 -6.41 5.24 6.56
CA GLU A 9 -6.67 3.81 6.54
C GLU A 9 -5.62 3.06 5.72
N VAL A 10 -5.31 1.85 6.18
CA VAL A 10 -4.49 0.89 5.45
C VAL A 10 -5.41 -0.21 4.94
N LEU A 11 -5.25 -0.59 3.69
CA LEU A 11 -6.06 -1.63 3.06
C LEU A 11 -5.19 -2.85 2.77
N ILE A 12 -5.68 -4.01 3.17
CA ILE A 12 -5.01 -5.30 2.92
C ILE A 12 -5.88 -6.07 1.93
N VAL A 13 -5.27 -6.52 0.83
CA VAL A 13 -5.98 -7.29 -0.19
C VAL A 13 -6.19 -8.71 0.31
N LEU A 14 -7.44 -9.14 0.39
CA LEU A 14 -7.81 -10.50 0.76
C LEU A 14 -7.99 -11.37 -0.49
N SER A 15 -8.60 -10.81 -1.52
CA SER A 15 -8.80 -11.49 -2.80
C SER A 15 -8.86 -10.47 -3.93
N GLY A 16 -8.59 -10.90 -5.16
CA GLY A 16 -8.59 -10.02 -6.33
C GLY A 16 -7.27 -9.30 -6.52
N THR A 17 -7.25 -8.38 -7.49
CA THR A 17 -6.05 -7.61 -7.84
C THR A 17 -6.40 -6.14 -8.06
N ALA A 18 -5.41 -5.28 -7.84
CA ALA A 18 -5.51 -3.84 -8.07
C ALA A 18 -4.26 -3.32 -8.77
N SER A 19 -4.42 -2.24 -9.54
CA SER A 19 -3.31 -1.54 -10.18
C SER A 19 -2.99 -0.28 -9.40
N CYS A 20 -1.71 -0.05 -9.16
CA CYS A 20 -1.21 1.16 -8.53
C CYS A 20 -0.72 2.11 -9.61
N LEU A 21 -1.32 3.29 -9.69
CA LEU A 21 -1.02 4.31 -10.69
C LEU A 21 -0.33 5.50 -10.04
N VAL A 22 0.80 5.90 -10.60
CA VAL A 22 1.50 7.11 -10.21
C VAL A 22 1.60 8.00 -11.44
N GLY A 23 1.03 9.19 -11.37
CA GLY A 23 0.97 10.07 -12.53
C GLY A 23 0.22 9.48 -13.73
N GLY A 24 -0.77 8.64 -13.46
CA GLY A 24 -1.58 7.97 -14.49
C GLY A 24 -0.93 6.74 -15.10
N VAL A 25 0.28 6.36 -14.67
CA VAL A 25 1.02 5.21 -15.20
C VAL A 25 1.01 4.08 -14.17
N GLU A 26 0.72 2.85 -14.62
CA GLU A 26 0.77 1.70 -13.73
C GLU A 26 2.22 1.42 -13.30
N GLU A 27 2.47 1.52 -11.99
CA GLU A 27 3.78 1.28 -11.41
C GLU A 27 3.90 -0.13 -10.85
N THR A 28 2.82 -0.66 -10.29
CA THR A 28 2.81 -1.99 -9.71
C THR A 28 1.39 -2.53 -9.60
N ARG A 29 1.28 -3.79 -9.26
CA ARG A 29 0.00 -4.45 -8.98
C ARG A 29 0.01 -5.03 -7.59
N PHE A 30 -1.15 -5.02 -6.97
CA PHE A 30 -1.38 -5.65 -5.67
C PHE A 30 -2.26 -6.87 -5.83
N GLY A 31 -1.91 -7.93 -5.15
CA GLY A 31 -2.69 -9.16 -5.07
C GLY A 31 -2.91 -9.57 -3.63
N PRO A 32 -3.50 -10.75 -3.39
CA PRO A 32 -3.79 -11.21 -2.03
C PRO A 32 -2.55 -11.19 -1.13
N GLY A 33 -2.73 -10.65 0.07
CA GLY A 33 -1.65 -10.49 1.05
C GLY A 33 -0.91 -9.17 0.95
N ASP A 34 -1.07 -8.43 -0.13
CA ASP A 34 -0.48 -7.11 -0.28
C ASP A 34 -1.30 -6.07 0.47
N PHE A 35 -0.65 -4.95 0.80
CA PHE A 35 -1.32 -3.84 1.47
C PHE A 35 -0.89 -2.52 0.85
N PHE A 36 -1.74 -1.52 0.98
CA PHE A 36 -1.49 -0.19 0.46
C PHE A 36 -2.15 0.87 1.33
N GLY A 37 -1.75 2.11 1.12
CA GLY A 37 -2.23 3.23 1.92
C GLY A 37 -1.37 3.52 3.15
N GLU A 38 -0.40 2.64 3.48
CA GLU A 38 0.41 2.74 4.68
C GLU A 38 1.30 3.98 4.72
N VAL A 39 1.81 4.44 3.58
CA VAL A 39 2.68 5.62 3.55
C VAL A 39 1.93 6.85 4.04
N ALA A 40 0.78 7.15 3.44
CA ALA A 40 -0.03 8.30 3.85
C ALA A 40 -0.54 8.15 5.29
N THR A 41 -0.85 6.92 5.70
CA THR A 41 -1.32 6.63 7.05
C THR A 41 -0.21 6.84 8.10
N LEU A 42 1.01 6.41 7.79
CA LEU A 42 2.13 6.50 8.72
C LEU A 42 2.67 7.92 8.88
N ASP A 43 2.74 8.69 7.79
CA ASP A 43 3.29 10.04 7.84
C ASP A 43 2.25 11.14 7.89
N GLY A 44 0.97 10.79 7.79
CA GLY A 44 -0.13 11.75 7.82
C GLY A 44 -0.26 12.61 6.57
N GLY A 45 0.50 12.31 5.52
CA GLY A 45 0.47 13.04 4.26
C GLY A 45 -0.65 12.59 3.33
N PRO A 46 -0.78 13.23 2.16
CA PRO A 46 -1.74 12.81 1.14
C PRO A 46 -1.34 11.49 0.51
N ARG A 47 -2.30 10.82 -0.13
CA ARG A 47 -2.02 9.62 -0.91
C ARG A 47 -1.04 9.93 -2.04
N THR A 48 -0.02 9.09 -2.21
CA THR A 48 1.03 9.27 -3.22
C THR A 48 0.71 8.57 -4.53
N ALA A 49 -0.32 7.75 -4.57
CA ALA A 49 -0.72 7.00 -5.74
C ALA A 49 -2.23 6.79 -5.79
N THR A 50 -2.72 6.46 -6.96
CA THR A 50 -4.10 6.02 -7.17
C THR A 50 -4.09 4.51 -7.29
N VAL A 51 -4.97 3.84 -6.54
CA VAL A 51 -5.14 2.39 -6.60
C VAL A 51 -6.52 2.09 -7.15
N VAL A 52 -6.57 1.33 -8.23
CA VAL A 52 -7.81 0.98 -8.93
C VAL A 52 -7.94 -0.54 -8.96
N ALA A 53 -9.09 -1.04 -8.57
CA ALA A 53 -9.38 -2.47 -8.67
C ALA A 53 -9.36 -2.91 -10.13
N SER A 54 -8.56 -3.92 -10.44
CA SER A 54 -8.49 -4.52 -11.78
C SER A 54 -9.50 -5.65 -11.93
N THR A 55 -9.87 -6.27 -10.82
CA THR A 55 -10.88 -7.31 -10.73
C THR A 55 -11.78 -6.99 -9.55
N GLU A 56 -12.84 -7.78 -9.37
CA GLU A 56 -13.57 -7.77 -8.11
C GLU A 56 -12.59 -8.16 -7.00
N MET A 57 -12.61 -7.45 -5.89
CA MET A 57 -11.67 -7.70 -4.80
C MET A 57 -12.30 -7.46 -3.44
N ASP A 58 -11.83 -8.23 -2.47
CA ASP A 58 -12.15 -8.04 -1.06
C ASP A 58 -10.93 -7.47 -0.35
N VAL A 59 -11.14 -6.49 0.49
CA VAL A 59 -10.08 -5.85 1.26
C VAL A 59 -10.46 -5.76 2.74
N LEU A 60 -9.45 -5.85 3.59
CA LEU A 60 -9.57 -5.54 5.00
C LEU A 60 -9.11 -4.09 5.20
N VAL A 61 -9.97 -3.29 5.81
CA VAL A 61 -9.68 -1.88 6.07
C VAL A 61 -9.31 -1.71 7.53
N LEU A 62 -8.13 -1.16 7.78
CA LEU A 62 -7.63 -0.88 9.12
C LEU A 62 -7.42 0.61 9.31
N SER A 63 -7.76 1.11 10.49
CA SER A 63 -7.37 2.46 10.88
C SER A 63 -5.86 2.52 11.13
N ALA A 64 -5.31 3.74 11.21
CA ALA A 64 -3.91 3.95 11.54
C ALA A 64 -3.56 3.28 12.87
N VAL A 65 -4.42 3.41 13.88
CA VAL A 65 -4.19 2.82 15.20
C VAL A 65 -4.22 1.30 15.15
N GLU A 66 -5.17 0.73 14.44
CA GLU A 66 -5.25 -0.73 14.27
C GLU A 66 -4.03 -1.27 13.54
N PHE A 67 -3.59 -0.60 12.49
CA PHE A 67 -2.41 -1.00 11.73
C PHE A 67 -1.15 -0.93 12.60
N GLU A 68 -0.95 0.16 13.32
CA GLU A 68 0.19 0.31 14.24
C GLU A 68 0.18 -0.77 15.32
N THR A 69 -0.98 -1.09 15.86
CA THR A 69 -1.12 -2.15 16.87
C THR A 69 -0.72 -3.49 16.28
N MET A 70 -1.15 -3.81 15.08
CA MET A 70 -0.74 -5.05 14.41
C MET A 70 0.77 -5.13 14.21
N VAL A 71 1.38 -4.05 13.76
CA VAL A 71 2.84 -4.00 13.55
C VAL A 71 3.59 -4.19 14.86
N LYS A 72 3.13 -3.56 15.93
CA LYS A 72 3.78 -3.66 17.26
C LYS A 72 3.62 -5.04 17.90
N CYS A 73 2.46 -5.66 17.68
CA CYS A 73 2.13 -6.92 18.35
C CYS A 73 2.53 -8.17 17.57
N SER A 74 2.83 -8.03 16.27
CA SER A 74 3.19 -9.15 15.42
C SER A 74 4.50 -8.88 14.67
N PRO A 75 5.60 -9.54 15.07
CA PRO A 75 6.86 -9.42 14.33
C PRO A 75 6.74 -9.87 12.87
N GLU A 76 5.88 -10.84 12.60
CA GLU A 76 5.63 -11.33 11.24
C GLU A 76 5.02 -10.25 10.37
N VAL A 77 4.01 -9.54 10.89
CA VAL A 77 3.38 -8.43 10.17
C VAL A 77 4.38 -7.30 9.96
N ALA A 78 5.15 -6.95 10.98
CA ALA A 78 6.18 -5.92 10.86
C ALA A 78 7.21 -6.28 9.78
N HIS A 79 7.63 -7.53 9.72
CA HIS A 79 8.57 -8.02 8.71
C HIS A 79 7.99 -7.89 7.30
N ARG A 80 6.73 -8.25 7.10
CA ARG A 80 6.05 -8.13 5.82
C ARG A 80 5.93 -6.68 5.38
N VAL A 81 5.63 -5.77 6.29
CA VAL A 81 5.57 -4.33 6.00
C VAL A 81 6.91 -3.82 5.52
N LEU A 82 7.98 -4.14 6.25
CA LEU A 82 9.34 -3.72 5.90
C LEU A 82 9.77 -4.29 4.54
N LYS A 83 9.47 -5.54 4.29
CA LYS A 83 9.82 -6.20 3.04
C LYS A 83 9.09 -5.57 1.85
N SER A 84 7.82 -5.27 2.02
CA SER A 84 7.01 -4.61 0.99
C SER A 84 7.54 -3.21 0.69
N MET A 85 7.87 -2.44 1.71
CA MET A 85 8.44 -1.10 1.54
C MET A 85 9.80 -1.13 0.86
N ALA A 86 10.65 -2.09 1.22
CA ALA A 86 11.96 -2.27 0.59
C ALA A 86 11.82 -2.60 -0.90
N HIS A 87 10.86 -3.46 -1.24
CA HIS A 87 10.58 -3.82 -2.62
C HIS A 87 10.12 -2.60 -3.44
N ARG A 88 9.23 -1.80 -2.90
CA ARG A 88 8.75 -0.58 -3.54
C ARG A 88 9.87 0.44 -3.74
N LEU A 89 10.76 0.56 -2.77
CA LEU A 89 11.91 1.45 -2.85
C LEU A 89 12.86 1.02 -3.97
N ARG A 90 13.12 -0.27 -4.11
CA ARG A 90 13.94 -0.80 -5.20
C ARG A 90 13.33 -0.51 -6.56
N GLN A 91 12.03 -0.66 -6.72
CA GLN A 91 11.33 -0.34 -7.96
C GLN A 91 11.48 1.14 -8.31
N ALA A 92 11.31 2.01 -7.34
CA ALA A 92 11.46 3.45 -7.55
C ALA A 92 12.91 3.82 -7.94
N ASN A 93 13.91 3.22 -7.27
CA ASN A 93 15.31 3.46 -7.56
C ASN A 93 15.70 2.94 -8.94
N ALA A 94 15.21 1.78 -9.34
CA ALA A 94 15.47 1.23 -10.66
C ALA A 94 14.96 2.16 -11.76
N LYS A 95 13.79 2.77 -11.57
CA LYS A 95 13.21 3.72 -12.51
C LYS A 95 13.98 5.04 -12.53
N ALA A 96 14.44 5.48 -11.37
CA ALA A 96 15.22 6.72 -11.28
C ALA A 96 16.59 6.62 -11.95
N VAL A 97 17.17 5.42 -11.99
CA VAL A 97 18.49 5.17 -12.57
C VAL A 97 18.41 4.87 -14.06
N ALA A 98 17.27 4.41 -14.50
CA ALA A 98 17.05 4.11 -15.91
C ALA A 98 16.97 5.39 -16.74
#